data_dee85b295e9e7f20c5854068c171addc
#
_entry.id   dee85b295e9e7f20c5854068c171addc
#
_cell.length_a   1.000
_cell.length_b   1.000
_cell.length_c   1.000
_cell.angle_alpha   90.00
_cell.angle_beta   90.00
_cell.angle_gamma   90.00
#
_symmetry.space_group_name_H-M   'P 1'
#
loop_
_entity.id
_entity.type
_entity.pdbx_description
1 polymer ?
#
loop_
_entity_poly.entity_id
_entity_poly.type
_entity_poly.pdbx_seq_one_letter_code
_entity_poly.pdbx_strand_id
1 'polypeptide(L)'
;MRNKGISPDVITYTGLIHGVCKLGQKNQALALMNEMVEQNILPNVYTFNVLIDALCKDGMVAEAQNTFNVMIQRGVEPNVITYTSLIDGLCISDQFKEALALLKEMVGRNISLDVFTFNILIDTLCKKGLVSSAENIIKIMIQRGVEPSVVTYSSLMDGYCLCREIDKARKVFDLMVTNEMADIFSYSILINGYCKCKMIDDAKDIFVEMSHKGLVPDVVTYSTLIEGMFQAGRPQTAQELFKNMCSHGQQPNIVTFSIMINGLCRQGNLDEALTLLKEMEESQLKPDLVTYCILINGMCKVGKINDAKELFSSLFEFGLQPNVYVYNAIMKGLCQQGLMDEAYKIFRDMEKGGCLPNNFSYNIIIQGFLGHEDLPKASELINEMVDKGFSADDATTELVVHLSQNNDLILSKPRNRSEASKAVQ
;
A
#
# COMPACT_ATOMS: atom_id res chain seq x y z
N MET A 1 16.08 -1.81 38.53
CA MET A 1 15.93 -3.05 39.26
C MET A 1 17.27 -3.48 39.91
N ARG A 2 18.37 -3.66 39.18
CA ARG A 2 19.68 -4.10 39.71
C ARG A 2 20.19 -3.23 40.83
N ASN A 3 20.07 -1.90 40.78
CA ASN A 3 20.48 -0.97 41.85
C ASN A 3 19.65 -1.09 43.15
N LYS A 4 18.59 -1.88 43.15
CA LYS A 4 17.75 -2.18 44.33
C LYS A 4 17.84 -3.63 44.77
N GLY A 5 18.82 -4.40 44.27
CA GLY A 5 18.97 -5.81 44.61
C GLY A 5 17.90 -6.77 44.11
N ILE A 6 17.07 -6.33 43.15
CA ILE A 6 16.01 -7.15 42.53
C ILE A 6 16.58 -7.81 41.29
N SER A 7 16.67 -9.14 41.28
CA SER A 7 17.08 -9.92 40.09
C SER A 7 15.92 -10.01 39.11
N PRO A 8 16.12 -9.64 37.82
CA PRO A 8 15.11 -9.86 36.80
C PRO A 8 14.84 -11.34 36.60
N ASP A 9 13.63 -11.70 36.32
CA ASP A 9 13.19 -13.04 35.95
C ASP A 9 12.76 -13.13 34.48
N VAL A 10 12.27 -14.29 34.06
CA VAL A 10 11.79 -14.54 32.70
C VAL A 10 10.65 -13.60 32.30
N ILE A 11 9.78 -13.26 33.23
CA ILE A 11 8.64 -12.36 33.00
C ILE A 11 9.15 -10.94 32.77
N THR A 12 10.12 -10.50 33.57
CA THR A 12 10.73 -9.17 33.45
C THR A 12 11.42 -8.99 32.09
N TYR A 13 12.27 -9.96 31.67
CA TYR A 13 12.93 -9.89 30.37
C TYR A 13 11.95 -9.97 29.22
N THR A 14 10.96 -10.85 29.26
CA THR A 14 9.94 -10.97 28.22
C THR A 14 9.12 -9.68 28.09
N GLY A 15 8.74 -9.05 29.22
CA GLY A 15 8.07 -7.76 29.22
C GLY A 15 8.91 -6.63 28.61
N LEU A 16 10.22 -6.61 28.90
CA LEU A 16 11.14 -5.64 28.29
C LEU A 16 11.32 -5.90 26.80
N ILE A 17 11.54 -7.15 26.38
CA ILE A 17 11.64 -7.53 24.95
C ILE A 17 10.37 -7.10 24.21
N HIS A 18 9.18 -7.37 24.74
CA HIS A 18 7.93 -6.96 24.16
C HIS A 18 7.81 -5.43 24.04
N GLY A 19 8.16 -4.68 25.11
CA GLY A 19 8.14 -3.22 25.10
C GLY A 19 9.08 -2.63 24.04
N VAL A 20 10.29 -3.16 23.94
CA VAL A 20 11.32 -2.71 22.97
C VAL A 20 10.91 -3.08 21.54
N CYS A 21 10.30 -4.26 21.32
CA CYS A 21 9.73 -4.65 20.04
C CYS A 21 8.62 -3.67 19.58
N LYS A 22 7.72 -3.27 20.48
CA LYS A 22 6.67 -2.27 20.18
C LYS A 22 7.22 -0.90 19.78
N LEU A 23 8.42 -0.55 20.24
CA LEU A 23 9.12 0.67 19.87
C LEU A 23 9.95 0.53 18.58
N GLY A 24 9.88 -0.61 17.89
CA GLY A 24 10.66 -0.89 16.68
C GLY A 24 12.16 -1.07 16.90
N GLN A 25 12.62 -1.23 18.15
CA GLN A 25 14.04 -1.32 18.53
C GLN A 25 14.53 -2.78 18.58
N LYS A 26 14.51 -3.47 17.47
CA LYS A 26 14.75 -4.92 17.32
C LYS A 26 16.13 -5.37 17.78
N ASN A 27 17.16 -4.59 17.45
CA ASN A 27 18.53 -4.91 17.87
C ASN A 27 18.66 -4.93 19.40
N GLN A 28 17.91 -4.07 20.09
CA GLN A 28 17.84 -4.09 21.55
C GLN A 28 17.05 -5.29 22.07
N ALA A 29 16.00 -5.72 21.37
CA ALA A 29 15.23 -6.91 21.73
C ALA A 29 16.11 -8.17 21.65
N LEU A 30 16.89 -8.32 20.58
CA LEU A 30 17.86 -9.41 20.42
C LEU A 30 18.98 -9.34 21.48
N ALA A 31 19.48 -8.15 21.79
CA ALA A 31 20.46 -7.94 22.84
C ALA A 31 19.93 -8.35 24.23
N LEU A 32 18.67 -7.97 24.55
CA LEU A 32 18.01 -8.38 25.78
C LEU A 32 17.80 -9.91 25.85
N MET A 33 17.48 -10.55 24.74
CA MET A 33 17.37 -12.00 24.65
C MET A 33 18.71 -12.68 24.93
N ASN A 34 19.81 -12.16 24.38
CA ASN A 34 21.15 -12.66 24.64
C ASN A 34 21.57 -12.43 26.11
N GLU A 35 21.33 -11.25 26.64
CA GLU A 35 21.59 -10.93 28.05
C GLU A 35 20.82 -11.85 29.00
N MET A 36 19.53 -12.14 28.70
CA MET A 36 18.71 -13.06 29.46
C MET A 36 19.38 -14.45 29.57
N VAL A 37 19.91 -14.93 28.44
CA VAL A 37 20.62 -16.23 28.37
C VAL A 37 21.95 -16.20 29.13
N GLU A 38 22.74 -15.13 28.99
CA GLU A 38 24.00 -14.95 29.73
C GLU A 38 23.81 -14.92 31.26
N GLN A 39 22.65 -14.47 31.70
CA GLN A 39 22.25 -14.47 33.11
C GLN A 39 21.66 -15.81 33.57
N ASN A 40 21.77 -16.88 32.75
CA ASN A 40 21.16 -18.20 33.00
C ASN A 40 19.64 -18.19 33.20
N ILE A 41 18.96 -17.19 32.65
CA ILE A 41 17.51 -17.12 32.62
C ILE A 41 17.06 -17.70 31.27
N LEU A 42 16.42 -18.89 31.31
CA LEU A 42 16.03 -19.58 30.07
C LEU A 42 14.79 -18.94 29.45
N PRO A 43 14.87 -18.51 28.16
CA PRO A 43 13.68 -18.06 27.43
C PRO A 43 12.67 -19.19 27.30
N ASN A 44 11.39 -18.86 27.49
CA ASN A 44 10.29 -19.80 27.30
C ASN A 44 9.59 -19.57 25.94
N VAL A 45 8.60 -20.39 25.63
CA VAL A 45 7.84 -20.30 24.37
C VAL A 45 7.25 -18.90 24.15
N TYR A 46 6.80 -18.23 25.21
CA TYR A 46 6.23 -16.89 25.11
C TYR A 46 7.29 -15.85 24.74
N THR A 47 8.49 -15.93 25.29
CA THR A 47 9.63 -15.06 24.96
C THR A 47 9.99 -15.17 23.47
N PHE A 48 10.08 -16.43 22.97
CA PHE A 48 10.35 -16.69 21.55
C PHE A 48 9.25 -16.18 20.64
N ASN A 49 7.98 -16.42 20.99
CA ASN A 49 6.84 -15.97 20.18
C ASN A 49 6.78 -14.44 20.05
N VAL A 50 7.04 -13.70 21.13
CA VAL A 50 7.08 -12.23 21.10
C VAL A 50 8.16 -11.72 20.13
N LEU A 51 9.33 -12.36 20.15
CA LEU A 51 10.44 -11.95 19.27
C LEU A 51 10.19 -12.33 17.82
N ILE A 52 9.72 -13.56 17.56
CA ILE A 52 9.40 -14.04 16.21
C ILE A 52 8.31 -13.16 15.58
N ASP A 53 7.22 -12.89 16.29
CA ASP A 53 6.12 -12.05 15.83
C ASP A 53 6.60 -10.61 15.47
N ALA A 54 7.43 -10.02 16.35
CA ALA A 54 7.97 -8.70 16.11
C ALA A 54 8.91 -8.67 14.88
N LEU A 55 9.77 -9.66 14.71
CA LEU A 55 10.67 -9.76 13.57
C LEU A 55 9.90 -9.96 12.25
N CYS A 56 8.85 -10.78 12.27
CA CYS A 56 7.97 -11.01 11.11
C CYS A 56 7.24 -9.74 10.69
N LYS A 57 6.62 -9.03 11.63
CA LYS A 57 5.91 -7.76 11.36
C LYS A 57 6.79 -6.67 10.76
N ASP A 58 8.05 -6.75 11.03
CA ASP A 58 9.06 -5.81 10.55
C ASP A 58 9.77 -6.27 9.26
N GLY A 59 9.36 -7.40 8.68
CA GLY A 59 9.92 -7.94 7.45
C GLY A 59 11.29 -8.63 7.63
N MET A 60 11.77 -8.81 8.88
CA MET A 60 13.03 -9.49 9.18
C MET A 60 12.83 -11.02 9.30
N VAL A 61 12.34 -11.61 8.22
CA VAL A 61 11.89 -13.02 8.25
C VAL A 61 13.05 -14.00 8.40
N ALA A 62 14.23 -13.68 7.86
CA ALA A 62 15.42 -14.52 8.02
C ALA A 62 15.84 -14.61 9.49
N GLU A 63 15.81 -13.51 10.23
CA GLU A 63 16.10 -13.46 11.67
C GLU A 63 14.99 -14.15 12.48
N ALA A 64 13.74 -14.06 12.06
CA ALA A 64 12.64 -14.80 12.68
C ALA A 64 12.82 -16.31 12.51
N GLN A 65 13.21 -16.79 11.34
CA GLN A 65 13.53 -18.20 11.07
C GLN A 65 14.73 -18.67 11.88
N ASN A 66 15.79 -17.85 12.01
CA ASN A 66 16.93 -18.15 12.86
C ASN A 66 16.51 -18.26 14.34
N THR A 67 15.65 -17.35 14.81
CA THR A 67 15.11 -17.38 16.18
C THR A 67 14.28 -18.64 16.42
N PHE A 68 13.47 -19.05 15.45
CA PHE A 68 12.72 -20.31 15.49
C PHE A 68 13.65 -21.55 15.57
N ASN A 69 14.72 -21.56 14.78
CA ASN A 69 15.71 -22.64 14.84
C ASN A 69 16.42 -22.71 16.20
N VAL A 70 16.79 -21.56 16.77
CA VAL A 70 17.38 -21.46 18.13
C VAL A 70 16.40 -21.98 19.19
N MET A 71 15.09 -21.66 19.06
CA MET A 71 14.03 -22.17 19.95
C MET A 71 14.04 -23.70 19.99
N ILE A 72 14.05 -24.36 18.82
CA ILE A 72 14.09 -25.82 18.69
C ILE A 72 15.37 -26.40 19.25
N GLN A 73 16.54 -25.81 18.91
CA GLN A 73 17.86 -26.28 19.42
C GLN A 73 17.97 -26.22 20.93
N ARG A 74 17.24 -25.28 21.57
CA ARG A 74 17.20 -25.16 23.05
C ARG A 74 16.15 -26.06 23.71
N GLY A 75 15.46 -26.90 22.94
CA GLY A 75 14.45 -27.82 23.45
C GLY A 75 13.14 -27.11 23.84
N VAL A 76 12.93 -25.88 23.39
CA VAL A 76 11.63 -25.19 23.57
C VAL A 76 10.73 -25.56 22.40
N GLU A 77 9.63 -26.28 22.68
CA GLU A 77 8.73 -26.74 21.63
C GLU A 77 7.88 -25.58 21.05
N PRO A 78 7.91 -25.40 19.71
CA PRO A 78 7.02 -24.45 19.05
C PRO A 78 5.56 -24.83 19.19
N ASN A 79 4.70 -23.85 19.37
CA ASN A 79 3.24 -24.03 19.44
C ASN A 79 2.53 -23.40 18.24
N VAL A 80 1.21 -23.47 18.22
CA VAL A 80 0.35 -22.85 17.19
C VAL A 80 0.74 -21.39 16.92
N ILE A 81 0.96 -20.58 17.97
CA ILE A 81 1.30 -19.15 17.85
C ILE A 81 2.66 -19.00 17.15
N THR A 82 3.67 -19.82 17.51
CA THR A 82 5.00 -19.78 16.87
C THR A 82 4.92 -20.00 15.36
N TYR A 83 4.26 -21.09 14.95
CA TYR A 83 4.09 -21.43 13.54
C TYR A 83 3.29 -20.37 12.78
N THR A 84 2.18 -19.91 13.37
CA THR A 84 1.30 -18.94 12.73
C THR A 84 1.98 -17.60 12.51
N SER A 85 2.72 -17.07 13.51
CA SER A 85 3.48 -15.82 13.35
C SER A 85 4.56 -15.95 12.28
N LEU A 86 5.22 -17.10 12.17
CA LEU A 86 6.26 -17.29 11.15
C LEU A 86 5.66 -17.51 9.75
N ILE A 87 4.54 -18.23 9.64
CA ILE A 87 3.78 -18.38 8.39
C ILE A 87 3.29 -17.02 7.90
N ASP A 88 2.76 -16.18 8.79
CA ASP A 88 2.32 -14.82 8.46
C ASP A 88 3.47 -13.98 7.91
N GLY A 89 4.60 -13.93 8.61
CA GLY A 89 5.79 -13.20 8.16
C GLY A 89 6.31 -13.67 6.79
N LEU A 90 6.31 -14.98 6.55
CA LEU A 90 6.68 -15.55 5.24
C LEU A 90 5.69 -15.18 4.14
N CYS A 91 4.39 -15.16 4.45
CA CYS A 91 3.35 -14.75 3.52
C CYS A 91 3.48 -13.26 3.16
N ILE A 92 3.72 -12.39 4.14
CA ILE A 92 3.94 -10.95 3.94
C ILE A 92 5.19 -10.71 3.07
N SER A 93 6.26 -11.50 3.28
CA SER A 93 7.54 -11.38 2.55
C SER A 93 7.56 -12.14 1.21
N ASP A 94 6.41 -12.58 0.71
CA ASP A 94 6.23 -13.30 -0.55
C ASP A 94 6.92 -14.67 -0.65
N GLN A 95 7.31 -15.25 0.50
CA GLN A 95 7.96 -16.57 0.61
C GLN A 95 6.93 -17.68 0.84
N PHE A 96 5.97 -17.80 -0.08
CA PHE A 96 4.81 -18.70 0.09
C PHE A 96 5.17 -20.19 0.08
N LYS A 97 6.25 -20.57 -0.62
CA LYS A 97 6.71 -21.97 -0.62
C LYS A 97 7.20 -22.42 0.74
N GLU A 98 7.94 -21.55 1.42
CA GLU A 98 8.46 -21.74 2.77
C GLU A 98 7.32 -21.76 3.79
N ALA A 99 6.33 -20.89 3.65
CA ALA A 99 5.12 -20.90 4.47
C ALA A 99 4.36 -22.24 4.37
N LEU A 100 4.21 -22.79 3.16
CA LEU A 100 3.59 -24.09 2.96
C LEU A 100 4.43 -25.24 3.55
N ALA A 101 5.76 -25.14 3.54
CA ALA A 101 6.64 -26.13 4.16
C ALA A 101 6.46 -26.15 5.68
N LEU A 102 6.40 -24.97 6.32
CA LEU A 102 6.13 -24.84 7.75
C LEU A 102 4.73 -25.32 8.11
N LEU A 103 3.73 -25.06 7.28
CA LEU A 103 2.39 -25.58 7.48
C LEU A 103 2.37 -27.11 7.49
N LYS A 104 3.09 -27.76 6.56
CA LYS A 104 3.24 -29.22 6.53
C LYS A 104 3.96 -29.75 7.77
N GLU A 105 4.99 -29.06 8.23
CA GLU A 105 5.70 -29.40 9.46
C GLU A 105 4.79 -29.31 10.68
N MET A 106 4.03 -28.21 10.82
CA MET A 106 3.03 -27.99 11.89
C MET A 106 2.03 -29.15 11.96
N VAL A 107 1.47 -29.52 10.80
CA VAL A 107 0.54 -30.69 10.70
C VAL A 107 1.24 -31.99 11.03
N GLY A 108 2.47 -32.21 10.56
CA GLY A 108 3.28 -33.40 10.83
C GLY A 108 3.60 -33.58 12.31
N ARG A 109 3.67 -32.48 13.07
CA ARG A 109 3.86 -32.48 14.54
C ARG A 109 2.52 -32.59 15.33
N ASN A 110 1.42 -32.89 14.66
CA ASN A 110 0.07 -32.92 15.24
C ASN A 110 -0.38 -31.61 15.92
N ILE A 111 0.17 -30.47 15.50
CA ILE A 111 -0.28 -29.15 15.95
C ILE A 111 -1.49 -28.79 15.10
N SER A 112 -2.66 -28.63 15.72
CA SER A 112 -3.91 -28.32 15.01
C SER A 112 -3.88 -26.88 14.46
N LEU A 113 -4.34 -26.74 13.21
CA LEU A 113 -4.56 -25.43 12.60
C LEU A 113 -5.78 -24.77 13.25
N ASP A 114 -5.64 -23.53 13.65
CA ASP A 114 -6.74 -22.71 14.13
C ASP A 114 -7.31 -21.81 13.02
N VAL A 115 -8.42 -21.14 13.31
CA VAL A 115 -9.09 -20.22 12.38
C VAL A 115 -8.13 -19.10 11.90
N PHE A 116 -7.22 -18.68 12.77
CA PHE A 116 -6.30 -17.59 12.46
C PHE A 116 -5.26 -18.01 11.42
N THR A 117 -4.67 -19.19 11.56
CA THR A 117 -3.73 -19.77 10.58
C THR A 117 -4.41 -19.95 9.20
N PHE A 118 -5.65 -20.45 9.19
CA PHE A 118 -6.41 -20.58 7.94
C PHE A 118 -6.67 -19.24 7.29
N ASN A 119 -7.05 -18.22 8.06
CA ASN A 119 -7.33 -16.87 7.53
C ASN A 119 -6.10 -16.21 6.90
N ILE A 120 -4.90 -16.37 7.48
CA ILE A 120 -3.64 -15.89 6.89
C ILE A 120 -3.41 -16.51 5.50
N LEU A 121 -3.59 -17.81 5.38
CA LEU A 121 -3.40 -18.51 4.11
C LEU A 121 -4.43 -18.08 3.07
N ILE A 122 -5.70 -17.96 3.46
CA ILE A 122 -6.80 -17.54 2.59
C ILE A 122 -6.55 -16.10 2.11
N ASP A 123 -6.24 -15.18 3.01
CA ASP A 123 -5.94 -13.79 2.69
C ASP A 123 -4.75 -13.67 1.72
N THR A 124 -3.66 -14.40 2.01
CA THR A 124 -2.47 -14.41 1.13
C THR A 124 -2.79 -14.93 -0.25
N LEU A 125 -3.55 -16.02 -0.38
CA LEU A 125 -3.96 -16.58 -1.66
C LEU A 125 -4.86 -15.62 -2.43
N CYS A 126 -5.80 -14.97 -1.75
CA CYS A 126 -6.69 -13.96 -2.33
C CYS A 126 -5.92 -12.75 -2.86
N LYS A 127 -4.98 -12.20 -2.10
CA LYS A 127 -4.10 -11.10 -2.53
C LYS A 127 -3.24 -11.44 -3.74
N LYS A 128 -2.88 -12.71 -3.90
CA LYS A 128 -2.15 -13.23 -5.08
C LYS A 128 -3.06 -13.57 -6.27
N GLY A 129 -4.35 -13.38 -6.17
CA GLY A 129 -5.32 -13.73 -7.21
C GLY A 129 -5.59 -15.24 -7.33
N LEU A 130 -5.12 -16.04 -6.37
CA LEU A 130 -5.30 -17.51 -6.36
C LEU A 130 -6.58 -17.91 -5.61
N VAL A 131 -7.70 -17.25 -5.94
CA VAL A 131 -8.97 -17.36 -5.19
C VAL A 131 -9.53 -18.80 -5.19
N SER A 132 -9.37 -19.56 -6.28
CA SER A 132 -9.78 -20.99 -6.31
C SER A 132 -9.00 -21.84 -5.29
N SER A 133 -7.74 -21.51 -5.04
CA SER A 133 -6.96 -22.16 -3.99
C SER A 133 -7.44 -21.78 -2.60
N ALA A 134 -7.82 -20.52 -2.40
CA ALA A 134 -8.42 -20.05 -1.14
C ALA A 134 -9.75 -20.78 -0.85
N GLU A 135 -10.62 -20.97 -1.84
CA GLU A 135 -11.84 -21.77 -1.69
C GLU A 135 -11.55 -23.20 -1.23
N ASN A 136 -10.49 -23.83 -1.80
CA ASN A 136 -10.11 -25.18 -1.39
C ASN A 136 -9.59 -25.22 0.05
N ILE A 137 -8.88 -24.20 0.49
CA ILE A 137 -8.44 -24.05 1.90
C ILE A 137 -9.66 -23.94 2.82
N ILE A 138 -10.70 -23.19 2.44
CA ILE A 138 -11.96 -23.09 3.24
C ILE A 138 -12.64 -24.46 3.33
N LYS A 139 -12.68 -25.23 2.23
CA LYS A 139 -13.23 -26.60 2.28
C LYS A 139 -12.46 -27.51 3.24
N ILE A 140 -11.11 -27.40 3.24
CA ILE A 140 -10.25 -28.14 4.16
C ILE A 140 -10.50 -27.71 5.60
N MET A 141 -10.65 -26.39 5.84
CA MET A 141 -10.99 -25.80 7.15
C MET A 141 -12.26 -26.42 7.73
N ILE A 142 -13.35 -26.45 6.93
CA ILE A 142 -14.62 -27.05 7.30
C ILE A 142 -14.49 -28.55 7.56
N GLN A 143 -13.79 -29.29 6.68
CA GLN A 143 -13.57 -30.74 6.83
C GLN A 143 -12.80 -31.09 8.12
N ARG A 144 -12.00 -30.18 8.64
CA ARG A 144 -11.27 -30.32 9.91
C ARG A 144 -12.07 -29.86 11.12
N GLY A 145 -13.32 -29.46 10.96
CA GLY A 145 -14.19 -29.00 12.03
C GLY A 145 -13.86 -27.58 12.51
N VAL A 146 -13.12 -26.79 11.72
CA VAL A 146 -12.84 -25.38 11.99
C VAL A 146 -13.85 -24.55 11.20
N GLU A 147 -14.73 -23.84 11.90
CA GLU A 147 -15.76 -23.04 11.23
C GLU A 147 -15.20 -21.74 10.65
N PRO A 148 -15.53 -21.41 9.37
CA PRO A 148 -15.19 -20.12 8.80
C PRO A 148 -15.81 -18.95 9.57
N SER A 149 -15.01 -17.92 9.82
CA SER A 149 -15.43 -16.70 10.51
C SER A 149 -15.81 -15.58 9.52
N VAL A 150 -16.31 -14.47 10.05
CA VAL A 150 -16.51 -13.22 9.27
C VAL A 150 -15.23 -12.85 8.51
N VAL A 151 -14.07 -12.95 9.15
CA VAL A 151 -12.77 -12.65 8.54
C VAL A 151 -12.48 -13.58 7.36
N THR A 152 -12.80 -14.89 7.49
CA THR A 152 -12.61 -15.88 6.43
C THR A 152 -13.38 -15.51 5.15
N TYR A 153 -14.68 -15.23 5.31
CA TYR A 153 -15.54 -14.87 4.18
C TYR A 153 -15.22 -13.48 3.63
N SER A 154 -14.86 -12.52 4.48
CA SER A 154 -14.44 -11.19 4.06
C SER A 154 -13.15 -11.22 3.23
N SER A 155 -12.15 -12.01 3.61
CA SER A 155 -10.93 -12.21 2.83
C SER A 155 -11.22 -12.88 1.47
N LEU A 156 -12.13 -13.87 1.44
CA LEU A 156 -12.53 -14.51 0.18
C LEU A 156 -13.26 -13.53 -0.73
N MET A 157 -14.18 -12.74 -0.18
CA MET A 157 -14.94 -11.73 -0.90
C MET A 157 -14.04 -10.64 -1.48
N ASP A 158 -13.06 -10.15 -0.69
CA ASP A 158 -12.06 -9.18 -1.19
C ASP A 158 -11.22 -9.78 -2.32
N GLY A 159 -10.83 -11.05 -2.20
CA GLY A 159 -10.13 -11.78 -3.26
C GLY A 159 -10.92 -11.82 -4.57
N TYR A 160 -12.22 -12.09 -4.51
CA TYR A 160 -13.08 -12.04 -5.71
C TYR A 160 -13.18 -10.61 -6.27
N CYS A 161 -13.29 -9.59 -5.41
CA CYS A 161 -13.30 -8.18 -5.83
C CYS A 161 -11.99 -7.79 -6.54
N LEU A 162 -10.85 -8.23 -6.02
CA LEU A 162 -9.53 -8.00 -6.64
C LEU A 162 -9.42 -8.66 -8.02
N CYS A 163 -9.99 -9.85 -8.19
CA CYS A 163 -10.04 -10.57 -9.46
C CYS A 163 -11.16 -10.10 -10.40
N ARG A 164 -11.94 -9.09 -10.01
CA ARG A 164 -13.13 -8.58 -10.73
C ARG A 164 -14.25 -9.61 -10.92
N GLU A 165 -14.28 -10.64 -10.08
CA GLU A 165 -15.34 -11.67 -10.06
C GLU A 165 -16.47 -11.24 -9.10
N ILE A 166 -17.06 -10.05 -9.36
CA ILE A 166 -18.00 -9.40 -8.44
C ILE A 166 -19.25 -10.23 -8.15
N ASP A 167 -19.73 -11.01 -9.11
CA ASP A 167 -20.90 -11.89 -8.91
C ASP A 167 -20.62 -12.99 -7.87
N LYS A 168 -19.38 -13.46 -7.78
CA LYS A 168 -18.99 -14.43 -6.75
C LYS A 168 -18.82 -13.74 -5.40
N ALA A 169 -18.25 -12.54 -5.38
CA ALA A 169 -18.18 -11.71 -4.17
C ALA A 169 -19.59 -11.48 -3.59
N ARG A 170 -20.56 -11.13 -4.45
CA ARG A 170 -21.97 -10.95 -4.05
C ARG A 170 -22.58 -12.22 -3.44
N LYS A 171 -22.35 -13.38 -4.03
CA LYS A 171 -22.83 -14.67 -3.48
C LYS A 171 -22.27 -14.97 -2.09
N VAL A 172 -20.97 -14.69 -1.88
CA VAL A 172 -20.35 -14.83 -0.55
C VAL A 172 -20.97 -13.86 0.43
N PHE A 173 -21.20 -12.61 0.04
CA PHE A 173 -21.87 -11.62 0.85
C PHE A 173 -23.31 -12.03 1.22
N ASP A 174 -24.10 -12.51 0.24
CA ASP A 174 -25.47 -12.99 0.49
C ASP A 174 -25.48 -14.16 1.50
N LEU A 175 -24.47 -15.04 1.43
CA LEU A 175 -24.29 -16.11 2.42
C LEU A 175 -24.01 -15.51 3.82
N MET A 176 -23.15 -14.46 3.91
CA MET A 176 -22.88 -13.79 5.19
C MET A 176 -24.12 -13.11 5.76
N VAL A 177 -24.91 -12.45 4.91
CA VAL A 177 -26.18 -11.82 5.31
C VAL A 177 -27.17 -12.86 5.82
N THR A 178 -27.31 -14.01 5.11
CA THR A 178 -28.22 -15.11 5.49
C THR A 178 -27.84 -15.71 6.83
N ASN A 179 -26.56 -15.79 7.15
CA ASN A 179 -26.04 -16.34 8.40
C ASN A 179 -25.87 -15.28 9.50
N GLU A 180 -26.39 -14.07 9.31
CA GLU A 180 -26.27 -12.94 10.25
C GLU A 180 -24.81 -12.58 10.60
N MET A 181 -23.87 -12.83 9.68
CA MET A 181 -22.44 -12.59 9.85
C MET A 181 -21.97 -11.28 9.22
N ALA A 182 -22.79 -10.67 8.35
CA ALA A 182 -22.38 -9.46 7.63
C ALA A 182 -22.29 -8.26 8.59
N ASP A 183 -21.14 -7.62 8.59
CA ASP A 183 -20.80 -6.45 9.39
C ASP A 183 -20.44 -5.24 8.50
N ILE A 184 -20.15 -4.10 9.12
CA ILE A 184 -19.73 -2.87 8.42
C ILE A 184 -18.59 -3.14 7.45
N PHE A 185 -17.62 -3.96 7.85
CA PHE A 185 -16.45 -4.27 7.05
C PHE A 185 -16.82 -5.07 5.78
N SER A 186 -17.71 -6.06 5.90
CA SER A 186 -18.23 -6.86 4.78
C SER A 186 -18.94 -5.99 3.74
N TYR A 187 -19.81 -5.07 4.21
CA TYR A 187 -20.47 -4.10 3.35
C TYR A 187 -19.44 -3.20 2.62
N SER A 188 -18.44 -2.68 3.34
CA SER A 188 -17.41 -1.80 2.78
C SER A 188 -16.56 -2.49 1.70
N ILE A 189 -16.22 -3.78 1.89
CA ILE A 189 -15.51 -4.58 0.87
C ILE A 189 -16.34 -4.69 -0.40
N LEU A 190 -17.64 -5.02 -0.28
CA LEU A 190 -18.48 -5.19 -1.45
C LEU A 190 -18.72 -3.86 -2.19
N ILE A 191 -18.95 -2.76 -1.46
CA ILE A 191 -19.05 -1.40 -2.01
C ILE A 191 -17.78 -1.07 -2.78
N ASN A 192 -16.59 -1.32 -2.21
CA ASN A 192 -15.30 -1.10 -2.87
C ASN A 192 -15.15 -1.96 -4.14
N GLY A 193 -15.56 -3.22 -4.09
CA GLY A 193 -15.57 -4.13 -5.23
C GLY A 193 -16.43 -3.61 -6.38
N TYR A 194 -17.67 -3.18 -6.09
CA TYR A 194 -18.55 -2.59 -7.10
C TYR A 194 -17.98 -1.28 -7.67
N CYS A 195 -17.42 -0.39 -6.84
CA CYS A 195 -16.77 0.84 -7.29
C CYS A 195 -15.61 0.55 -8.25
N LYS A 196 -14.72 -0.41 -7.92
CA LYS A 196 -13.60 -0.83 -8.77
C LYS A 196 -14.05 -1.45 -10.09
N CYS A 197 -15.19 -2.13 -10.09
CA CYS A 197 -15.81 -2.68 -11.29
C CYS A 197 -16.63 -1.65 -12.10
N LYS A 198 -16.69 -0.38 -11.66
CA LYS A 198 -17.48 0.71 -12.24
C LYS A 198 -19.00 0.48 -12.16
N MET A 199 -19.45 -0.37 -11.28
CA MET A 199 -20.86 -0.68 -11.01
C MET A 199 -21.36 0.21 -9.87
N ILE A 200 -21.40 1.52 -10.12
CA ILE A 200 -21.57 2.52 -9.06
C ILE A 200 -23.00 2.56 -8.50
N ASP A 201 -23.99 2.18 -9.29
CA ASP A 201 -25.39 2.14 -8.84
C ASP A 201 -25.57 0.96 -7.87
N ASP A 202 -24.99 -0.22 -8.16
CA ASP A 202 -24.99 -1.35 -7.25
C ASP A 202 -24.25 -1.02 -5.95
N ALA A 203 -23.11 -0.31 -6.02
CA ALA A 203 -22.40 0.16 -4.84
C ALA A 203 -23.27 1.05 -3.94
N LYS A 204 -24.06 1.96 -4.56
CA LYS A 204 -25.00 2.82 -3.85
C LYS A 204 -26.14 2.03 -3.21
N ASP A 205 -26.67 1.03 -3.92
CA ASP A 205 -27.73 0.19 -3.40
C ASP A 205 -27.29 -0.59 -2.16
N ILE A 206 -26.07 -1.15 -2.16
CA ILE A 206 -25.48 -1.81 -1.00
C ILE A 206 -25.27 -0.84 0.16
N PHE A 207 -24.83 0.41 -0.12
CA PHE A 207 -24.68 1.43 0.91
C PHE A 207 -26.02 1.80 1.55
N VAL A 208 -27.10 1.89 0.77
CA VAL A 208 -28.46 2.13 1.28
C VAL A 208 -28.96 0.92 2.07
N GLU A 209 -28.74 -0.33 1.58
CA GLU A 209 -29.08 -1.56 2.28
C GLU A 209 -28.43 -1.62 3.67
N MET A 210 -27.13 -1.27 3.76
CA MET A 210 -26.38 -1.19 5.02
C MET A 210 -27.08 -0.32 6.05
N SER A 211 -27.53 0.88 5.62
CA SER A 211 -28.25 1.83 6.48
C SER A 211 -29.62 1.27 6.93
N HIS A 212 -30.37 0.59 6.02
CA HIS A 212 -31.63 -0.07 6.35
C HIS A 212 -31.50 -1.22 7.36
N LYS A 213 -30.34 -1.87 7.39
CA LYS A 213 -30.01 -2.90 8.38
C LYS A 213 -29.58 -2.31 9.72
N GLY A 214 -29.60 -0.99 9.89
CA GLY A 214 -29.19 -0.30 11.12
C GLY A 214 -27.67 -0.23 11.31
N LEU A 215 -26.88 -0.59 10.31
CA LEU A 215 -25.44 -0.44 10.32
C LEU A 215 -25.09 0.99 9.90
N VAL A 216 -24.35 1.70 10.75
CA VAL A 216 -23.92 3.07 10.47
C VAL A 216 -22.65 3.04 9.61
N PRO A 217 -22.70 3.57 8.35
CA PRO A 217 -21.51 3.65 7.53
C PRO A 217 -20.40 4.46 8.22
N ASP A 218 -19.19 3.94 8.21
CA ASP A 218 -18.02 4.62 8.77
C ASP A 218 -17.32 5.52 7.74
N VAL A 219 -16.27 6.21 8.20
CA VAL A 219 -15.45 7.11 7.36
C VAL A 219 -14.88 6.39 6.14
N VAL A 220 -14.52 5.11 6.27
CA VAL A 220 -13.94 4.31 5.17
C VAL A 220 -15.01 4.01 4.12
N THR A 221 -16.20 3.58 4.54
CA THR A 221 -17.33 3.29 3.65
C THR A 221 -17.75 4.54 2.85
N TYR A 222 -17.90 5.69 3.54
CA TYR A 222 -18.19 6.95 2.86
C TYR A 222 -17.11 7.35 1.87
N SER A 223 -15.84 7.33 2.28
CA SER A 223 -14.70 7.72 1.43
C SER A 223 -14.60 6.85 0.18
N THR A 224 -14.81 5.55 0.31
CA THR A 224 -14.80 4.60 -0.82
C THR A 224 -15.90 4.92 -1.82
N LEU A 225 -17.12 5.18 -1.34
CA LEU A 225 -18.24 5.51 -2.25
C LEU A 225 -18.06 6.88 -2.89
N ILE A 226 -17.57 7.88 -2.15
CA ILE A 226 -17.24 9.22 -2.68
C ILE A 226 -16.21 9.10 -3.80
N GLU A 227 -15.13 8.33 -3.60
CA GLU A 227 -14.12 8.09 -4.62
C GLU A 227 -14.73 7.42 -5.87
N GLY A 228 -15.55 6.38 -5.67
CA GLY A 228 -16.27 5.71 -6.75
C GLY A 228 -17.17 6.66 -7.54
N MET A 229 -17.89 7.57 -6.87
CA MET A 229 -18.73 8.58 -7.52
C MET A 229 -17.92 9.54 -8.38
N PHE A 230 -16.77 10.02 -7.89
CA PHE A 230 -15.87 10.85 -8.71
C PHE A 230 -15.31 10.10 -9.92
N GLN A 231 -14.92 8.83 -9.74
CA GLN A 231 -14.44 7.99 -10.85
C GLN A 231 -15.51 7.71 -11.89
N ALA A 232 -16.77 7.63 -11.47
CA ALA A 232 -17.93 7.48 -12.36
C ALA A 232 -18.41 8.79 -12.99
N GLY A 233 -17.75 9.93 -12.73
CA GLY A 233 -18.14 11.23 -13.25
C GLY A 233 -19.42 11.82 -12.61
N ARG A 234 -19.70 11.46 -11.36
CA ARG A 234 -20.88 11.93 -10.58
C ARG A 234 -20.45 12.83 -9.41
N PRO A 235 -19.84 14.01 -9.66
CA PRO A 235 -19.26 14.85 -8.61
C PRO A 235 -20.28 15.43 -7.65
N GLN A 236 -21.48 15.77 -8.13
CA GLN A 236 -22.53 16.32 -7.29
C GLN A 236 -22.96 15.31 -6.21
N THR A 237 -23.13 14.04 -6.61
CA THR A 237 -23.46 12.97 -5.68
C THR A 237 -22.30 12.72 -4.69
N ALA A 238 -21.03 12.84 -5.12
CA ALA A 238 -19.88 12.75 -4.22
C ALA A 238 -19.90 13.86 -3.17
N GLN A 239 -20.18 15.10 -3.56
CA GLN A 239 -20.30 16.24 -2.63
C GLN A 239 -21.49 16.09 -1.67
N GLU A 240 -22.64 15.57 -2.14
CA GLU A 240 -23.78 15.26 -1.29
C GLU A 240 -23.43 14.19 -0.24
N LEU A 241 -22.73 13.12 -0.65
CA LEU A 241 -22.27 12.07 0.27
C LEU A 241 -21.31 12.62 1.31
N PHE A 242 -20.39 13.51 0.96
CA PHE A 242 -19.50 14.17 1.89
C PHE A 242 -20.27 15.01 2.92
N LYS A 243 -21.26 15.79 2.50
CA LYS A 243 -22.12 16.54 3.41
C LYS A 243 -22.93 15.62 4.32
N ASN A 244 -23.48 14.53 3.76
CA ASN A 244 -24.23 13.52 4.52
C ASN A 244 -23.36 12.85 5.57
N MET A 245 -22.09 12.52 5.24
CA MET A 245 -21.11 11.98 6.16
C MET A 245 -20.96 12.89 7.39
N CYS A 246 -20.72 14.19 7.17
CA CYS A 246 -20.57 15.17 8.25
C CYS A 246 -21.85 15.31 9.09
N SER A 247 -23.03 15.34 8.44
CA SER A 247 -24.32 15.47 9.12
C SER A 247 -24.69 14.25 9.98
N HIS A 248 -24.15 13.07 9.64
CA HIS A 248 -24.28 11.84 10.45
C HIS A 248 -23.18 11.69 11.51
N GLY A 249 -22.41 12.76 11.78
CA GLY A 249 -21.39 12.78 12.83
C GLY A 249 -20.09 12.06 12.49
N GLN A 250 -19.94 11.59 11.24
CA GLN A 250 -18.70 11.00 10.77
C GLN A 250 -17.72 12.12 10.40
N GLN A 251 -16.61 12.21 11.12
CA GLN A 251 -15.60 13.25 10.87
C GLN A 251 -14.70 12.85 9.70
N PRO A 252 -14.62 13.68 8.63
CA PRO A 252 -13.69 13.43 7.54
C PRO A 252 -12.24 13.35 8.06
N ASN A 253 -11.47 12.41 7.55
CA ASN A 253 -10.04 12.30 7.82
C ASN A 253 -9.21 12.83 6.64
N ILE A 254 -7.87 12.80 6.76
CA ILE A 254 -6.94 13.25 5.70
C ILE A 254 -7.24 12.57 4.37
N VAL A 255 -7.55 11.27 4.38
CA VAL A 255 -7.87 10.50 3.16
C VAL A 255 -9.16 10.99 2.50
N THR A 256 -10.21 11.24 3.30
CA THR A 256 -11.49 11.75 2.79
C THR A 256 -11.31 13.12 2.12
N PHE A 257 -10.61 14.05 2.79
CA PHE A 257 -10.31 15.36 2.21
C PHE A 257 -9.49 15.23 0.92
N SER A 258 -8.46 14.37 0.91
CA SER A 258 -7.61 14.15 -0.28
C SER A 258 -8.41 13.59 -1.46
N ILE A 259 -9.36 12.68 -1.22
CA ILE A 259 -10.27 12.15 -2.24
C ILE A 259 -11.14 13.27 -2.81
N MET A 260 -11.74 14.10 -1.96
CA MET A 260 -12.57 15.23 -2.38
C MET A 260 -11.76 16.25 -3.20
N ILE A 261 -10.59 16.67 -2.68
CA ILE A 261 -9.69 17.62 -3.36
C ILE A 261 -9.26 17.05 -4.72
N ASN A 262 -8.89 15.76 -4.80
CA ASN A 262 -8.51 15.11 -6.06
C ASN A 262 -9.67 15.07 -7.07
N GLY A 263 -10.86 14.74 -6.60
CA GLY A 263 -12.06 14.73 -7.43
C GLY A 263 -12.35 16.10 -8.05
N LEU A 264 -12.30 17.16 -7.25
CA LEU A 264 -12.50 18.54 -7.68
C LEU A 264 -11.38 19.01 -8.63
N CYS A 265 -10.12 18.75 -8.32
CA CYS A 265 -8.99 19.08 -9.19
C CYS A 265 -9.09 18.39 -10.57
N ARG A 266 -9.56 17.14 -10.61
CA ARG A 266 -9.76 16.42 -11.88
C ARG A 266 -10.82 17.07 -12.75
N GLN A 267 -11.80 17.76 -12.17
CA GLN A 267 -12.86 18.47 -12.87
C GLN A 267 -12.53 19.94 -13.20
N GLY A 268 -11.37 20.40 -12.78
CA GLY A 268 -10.95 21.79 -12.94
C GLY A 268 -11.52 22.75 -11.88
N ASN A 269 -12.24 22.25 -10.87
CA ASN A 269 -12.84 23.05 -9.80
C ASN A 269 -11.80 23.35 -8.69
N LEU A 270 -10.73 24.03 -9.08
CA LEU A 270 -9.59 24.27 -8.19
C LEU A 270 -9.95 25.17 -7.00
N ASP A 271 -10.84 26.16 -7.19
CA ASP A 271 -11.22 27.09 -6.13
C ASP A 271 -12.00 26.39 -5.00
N GLU A 272 -12.86 25.42 -5.34
CA GLU A 272 -13.53 24.56 -4.36
C GLU A 272 -12.52 23.63 -3.66
N ALA A 273 -11.55 23.10 -4.41
CA ALA A 273 -10.48 22.25 -3.83
C ALA A 273 -9.64 23.01 -2.81
N LEU A 274 -9.32 24.28 -3.08
CA LEU A 274 -8.58 25.16 -2.14
C LEU A 274 -9.43 25.54 -0.91
N THR A 275 -10.75 25.66 -1.09
CA THR A 275 -11.67 25.87 0.03
C THR A 275 -11.65 24.66 0.97
N LEU A 276 -11.74 23.44 0.41
CA LEU A 276 -11.65 22.21 1.20
C LEU A 276 -10.29 22.02 1.89
N LEU A 277 -9.19 22.51 1.29
CA LEU A 277 -7.90 22.51 1.97
C LEU A 277 -7.94 23.37 3.23
N LYS A 278 -8.56 24.56 3.17
CA LYS A 278 -8.73 25.43 4.35
C LYS A 278 -9.63 24.79 5.40
N GLU A 279 -10.74 24.17 5.01
CA GLU A 279 -11.61 23.43 5.94
C GLU A 279 -10.86 22.28 6.63
N MET A 280 -9.97 21.58 5.91
CA MET A 280 -9.10 20.55 6.46
C MET A 280 -8.17 21.12 7.54
N GLU A 281 -7.51 22.25 7.26
CA GLU A 281 -6.62 22.95 8.20
C GLU A 281 -7.37 23.48 9.43
N GLU A 282 -8.54 24.07 9.23
CA GLU A 282 -9.44 24.52 10.31
C GLU A 282 -9.88 23.36 11.21
N SER A 283 -10.03 22.18 10.65
CA SER A 283 -10.29 20.93 11.38
C SER A 283 -9.05 20.36 12.10
N GLN A 284 -7.95 21.09 12.16
CA GLN A 284 -6.66 20.69 12.75
C GLN A 284 -6.02 19.47 12.08
N LEU A 285 -6.45 19.11 10.88
CA LEU A 285 -5.84 18.06 10.05
C LEU A 285 -4.74 18.71 9.21
N LYS A 286 -3.50 18.30 9.44
CA LYS A 286 -2.36 18.79 8.65
C LYS A 286 -2.33 18.10 7.29
N PRO A 287 -2.38 18.86 6.18
CA PRO A 287 -2.20 18.29 4.85
C PRO A 287 -0.86 17.56 4.74
N ASP A 288 -0.88 16.41 4.09
CA ASP A 288 0.31 15.60 3.83
C ASP A 288 0.87 15.84 2.41
N LEU A 289 1.99 15.20 2.10
CA LEU A 289 2.60 15.29 0.76
C LEU A 289 1.67 14.81 -0.36
N VAL A 290 0.74 13.90 -0.06
CA VAL A 290 -0.23 13.40 -1.05
C VAL A 290 -1.23 14.50 -1.39
N THR A 291 -1.77 15.19 -0.39
CA THR A 291 -2.69 16.33 -0.55
C THR A 291 -2.04 17.44 -1.38
N TYR A 292 -0.82 17.83 -1.04
CA TYR A 292 -0.09 18.85 -1.81
C TYR A 292 0.26 18.40 -3.24
N CYS A 293 0.64 17.15 -3.44
CA CYS A 293 0.87 16.60 -4.78
C CYS A 293 -0.39 16.67 -5.67
N ILE A 294 -1.56 16.37 -5.10
CA ILE A 294 -2.85 16.47 -5.78
C ILE A 294 -3.12 17.90 -6.21
N LEU A 295 -2.92 18.86 -5.32
CA LEU A 295 -3.15 20.29 -5.60
C LEU A 295 -2.18 20.82 -6.66
N ILE A 296 -0.87 20.55 -6.54
CA ILE A 296 0.14 20.93 -7.53
C ILE A 296 -0.24 20.38 -8.92
N ASN A 297 -0.61 19.10 -8.99
CA ASN A 297 -1.05 18.48 -10.24
C ASN A 297 -2.36 19.11 -10.79
N GLY A 298 -3.30 19.43 -9.90
CA GLY A 298 -4.54 20.15 -10.25
C GLY A 298 -4.27 21.54 -10.81
N MET A 299 -3.42 22.33 -10.15
CA MET A 299 -3.00 23.66 -10.59
C MET A 299 -2.30 23.61 -11.95
N CYS A 300 -1.40 22.64 -12.15
CA CYS A 300 -0.72 22.43 -13.44
C CYS A 300 -1.71 22.14 -14.56
N LYS A 301 -2.73 21.30 -14.32
CA LYS A 301 -3.75 20.93 -15.31
C LYS A 301 -4.62 22.11 -15.77
N VAL A 302 -4.94 23.04 -14.86
CA VAL A 302 -5.74 24.23 -15.19
C VAL A 302 -4.86 25.40 -15.64
N GLY A 303 -3.54 25.19 -15.82
CA GLY A 303 -2.60 26.20 -16.31
C GLY A 303 -2.13 27.22 -15.25
N LYS A 304 -2.49 27.05 -13.96
CA LYS A 304 -2.03 27.90 -12.86
C LYS A 304 -0.62 27.49 -12.39
N ILE A 305 0.35 27.52 -13.32
CA ILE A 305 1.70 27.01 -13.05
C ILE A 305 2.46 27.83 -12.01
N ASN A 306 2.22 29.15 -11.93
CA ASN A 306 2.88 30.00 -10.94
C ASN A 306 2.42 29.65 -9.51
N ASP A 307 1.11 29.45 -9.32
CA ASP A 307 0.52 29.03 -8.05
C ASP A 307 1.08 27.65 -7.64
N ALA A 308 1.25 26.74 -8.63
CA ALA A 308 1.85 25.42 -8.38
C ALA A 308 3.33 25.52 -7.93
N LYS A 309 4.10 26.46 -8.50
CA LYS A 309 5.51 26.73 -8.12
C LYS A 309 5.60 27.33 -6.71
N GLU A 310 4.71 28.26 -6.37
CA GLU A 310 4.64 28.83 -5.04
C GLU A 310 4.30 27.75 -4.00
N LEU A 311 3.29 26.91 -4.28
CA LEU A 311 2.92 25.82 -3.40
C LEU A 311 4.04 24.77 -3.26
N PHE A 312 4.75 24.46 -4.34
CA PHE A 312 5.91 23.56 -4.29
C PHE A 312 7.03 24.14 -3.43
N SER A 313 7.29 25.45 -3.53
CA SER A 313 8.34 26.11 -2.74
C SER A 313 7.98 26.18 -1.25
N SER A 314 6.70 26.41 -0.94
CA SER A 314 6.22 26.48 0.46
C SER A 314 6.28 25.13 1.20
N LEU A 315 6.38 24.00 0.50
CA LEU A 315 6.55 22.70 1.16
C LEU A 315 7.78 22.66 2.07
N PHE A 316 8.87 23.28 1.64
CA PHE A 316 10.11 23.35 2.43
C PHE A 316 9.93 24.22 3.70
N GLU A 317 9.13 25.29 3.60
CA GLU A 317 8.79 26.16 4.75
C GLU A 317 7.90 25.41 5.76
N PHE A 318 7.04 24.50 5.27
CA PHE A 318 6.22 23.62 6.11
C PHE A 318 7.02 22.46 6.74
N GLY A 319 8.32 22.35 6.44
CA GLY A 319 9.17 21.24 6.89
C GLY A 319 8.91 19.93 6.18
N LEU A 320 8.19 19.95 5.04
CA LEU A 320 7.91 18.80 4.23
C LEU A 320 8.96 18.65 3.13
N GLN A 321 9.62 17.51 3.07
CA GLN A 321 10.57 17.20 2.00
C GLN A 321 9.82 16.58 0.82
N PRO A 322 9.81 17.24 -0.37
CA PRO A 322 9.14 16.69 -1.53
C PRO A 322 9.69 15.32 -1.91
N ASN A 323 8.81 14.38 -2.19
CA ASN A 323 9.16 13.06 -2.70
C ASN A 323 9.11 13.02 -4.24
N VAL A 324 9.48 11.87 -4.82
CA VAL A 324 9.51 11.67 -6.28
C VAL A 324 8.18 12.05 -6.96
N TYR A 325 7.04 11.81 -6.29
CA TYR A 325 5.73 12.10 -6.87
C TYR A 325 5.47 13.60 -6.99
N VAL A 326 5.83 14.38 -5.97
CA VAL A 326 5.68 15.85 -5.97
C VAL A 326 6.60 16.49 -7.02
N TYR A 327 7.87 16.06 -7.08
CA TYR A 327 8.80 16.50 -8.11
C TYR A 327 8.28 16.20 -9.53
N ASN A 328 7.77 14.99 -9.74
CA ASN A 328 7.21 14.58 -11.03
C ASN A 328 5.95 15.38 -11.40
N ALA A 329 5.10 15.73 -10.43
CA ALA A 329 3.91 16.53 -10.68
C ALA A 329 4.25 17.94 -11.20
N ILE A 330 5.18 18.64 -10.53
CA ILE A 330 5.59 19.98 -10.95
C ILE A 330 6.38 19.96 -12.26
N MET A 331 7.31 19.00 -12.44
CA MET A 331 8.06 18.84 -13.70
C MET A 331 7.11 18.62 -14.89
N LYS A 332 6.12 17.72 -14.73
CA LYS A 332 5.14 17.46 -15.76
C LYS A 332 4.36 18.72 -16.13
N GLY A 333 3.93 19.50 -15.13
CA GLY A 333 3.25 20.78 -15.36
C GLY A 333 4.11 21.77 -16.12
N LEU A 334 5.39 21.91 -15.75
CA LEU A 334 6.33 22.80 -16.42
C LEU A 334 6.57 22.37 -17.87
N CYS A 335 6.77 21.07 -18.13
CA CYS A 335 6.92 20.53 -19.48
C CYS A 335 5.68 20.84 -20.34
N GLN A 336 4.47 20.68 -19.79
CA GLN A 336 3.23 20.97 -20.51
C GLN A 336 3.06 22.44 -20.88
N GLN A 337 3.66 23.35 -20.11
CA GLN A 337 3.63 24.79 -20.37
C GLN A 337 4.86 25.28 -21.20
N GLY A 338 5.72 24.38 -21.65
CA GLY A 338 6.91 24.74 -22.42
C GLY A 338 8.05 25.36 -21.60
N LEU A 339 7.98 25.32 -20.28
CA LEU A 339 8.98 25.90 -19.38
C LEU A 339 10.12 24.88 -19.13
N MET A 340 10.79 24.48 -20.22
CA MET A 340 11.73 23.37 -20.21
C MET A 340 12.97 23.60 -19.34
N ASP A 341 13.52 24.84 -19.33
CA ASP A 341 14.67 25.19 -18.49
C ASP A 341 14.35 25.04 -16.99
N GLU A 342 13.14 25.46 -16.60
CA GLU A 342 12.68 25.32 -15.22
C GLU A 342 12.43 23.85 -14.87
N ALA A 343 11.81 23.09 -15.76
CA ALA A 343 11.59 21.66 -15.57
C ALA A 343 12.91 20.91 -15.39
N TYR A 344 13.89 21.22 -16.22
CA TYR A 344 15.23 20.63 -16.12
C TYR A 344 15.95 21.02 -14.83
N LYS A 345 15.81 22.29 -14.40
CA LYS A 345 16.34 22.74 -13.12
C LYS A 345 15.75 21.95 -11.96
N ILE A 346 14.42 21.79 -11.92
CA ILE A 346 13.72 20.99 -10.90
C ILE A 346 14.21 19.53 -10.91
N PHE A 347 14.39 18.94 -12.09
CA PHE A 347 14.93 17.59 -12.25
C PHE A 347 16.33 17.44 -11.61
N ARG A 348 17.22 18.41 -11.84
CA ARG A 348 18.58 18.40 -11.26
C ARG A 348 18.58 18.75 -9.76
N ASP A 349 17.69 19.61 -9.33
CA ASP A 349 17.57 19.98 -7.91
C ASP A 349 17.00 18.82 -7.07
N MET A 350 16.16 17.95 -7.67
CA MET A 350 15.68 16.70 -7.06
C MET A 350 16.85 15.78 -6.67
N GLU A 351 17.84 15.59 -7.55
CA GLU A 351 19.03 14.79 -7.28
C GLU A 351 19.89 15.41 -6.15
N LYS A 352 20.12 16.73 -6.19
CA LYS A 352 20.87 17.46 -5.16
C LYS A 352 20.21 17.42 -3.80
N GLY A 353 18.87 17.41 -3.77
CA GLY A 353 18.07 17.30 -2.56
C GLY A 353 18.00 15.89 -1.97
N GLY A 354 18.71 14.91 -2.56
CA GLY A 354 18.74 13.51 -2.07
C GLY A 354 17.53 12.68 -2.50
N CYS A 355 16.63 13.23 -3.33
CA CYS A 355 15.53 12.51 -3.92
C CYS A 355 15.93 12.00 -5.31
N LEU A 356 16.35 10.74 -5.43
CA LEU A 356 16.84 10.20 -6.69
C LEU A 356 15.71 10.06 -7.73
N PRO A 357 15.92 10.56 -8.98
CA PRO A 357 15.01 10.34 -10.08
C PRO A 357 14.82 8.85 -10.37
N ASN A 358 13.61 8.46 -10.66
CA ASN A 358 13.26 7.11 -11.08
C ASN A 358 12.98 7.06 -12.60
N ASN A 359 12.64 5.88 -13.10
CA ASN A 359 12.26 5.65 -14.48
C ASN A 359 11.21 6.66 -14.99
N PHE A 360 10.19 6.92 -14.15
CA PHE A 360 9.09 7.84 -14.50
C PHE A 360 9.55 9.30 -14.58
N SER A 361 10.47 9.73 -13.69
CA SER A 361 11.06 11.08 -13.71
C SER A 361 11.83 11.34 -15.00
N TYR A 362 12.65 10.37 -15.46
CA TYR A 362 13.35 10.45 -16.74
C TYR A 362 12.38 10.53 -17.91
N ASN A 363 11.35 9.67 -17.96
CA ASN A 363 10.39 9.70 -19.05
C ASN A 363 9.66 11.04 -19.15
N ILE A 364 9.26 11.66 -18.03
CA ILE A 364 8.60 12.98 -18.02
C ILE A 364 9.50 14.04 -18.69
N ILE A 365 10.74 14.16 -18.25
CA ILE A 365 11.62 15.23 -18.74
C ILE A 365 12.05 14.98 -20.18
N ILE A 366 12.31 13.73 -20.58
CA ILE A 366 12.63 13.34 -21.95
C ILE A 366 11.44 13.62 -22.87
N GLN A 367 10.22 13.21 -22.51
CA GLN A 367 9.02 13.51 -23.28
C GLN A 367 8.80 15.02 -23.42
N GLY A 368 9.10 15.80 -22.37
CA GLY A 368 9.06 17.25 -22.42
C GLY A 368 9.99 17.82 -23.50
N PHE A 369 11.27 17.43 -23.50
CA PHE A 369 12.24 17.89 -24.50
C PHE A 369 11.90 17.41 -25.92
N LEU A 370 11.46 16.15 -26.06
CA LEU A 370 11.01 15.63 -27.37
C LEU A 370 9.79 16.39 -27.90
N GLY A 371 8.83 16.70 -27.03
CA GLY A 371 7.62 17.46 -27.41
C GLY A 371 7.90 18.91 -27.81
N HIS A 372 9.06 19.47 -27.40
CA HIS A 372 9.52 20.81 -27.78
C HIS A 372 10.67 20.78 -28.81
N GLU A 373 10.90 19.62 -29.46
CA GLU A 373 11.90 19.43 -30.52
C GLU A 373 13.36 19.67 -30.10
N ASP A 374 13.68 19.68 -28.80
CA ASP A 374 15.05 19.74 -28.29
C ASP A 374 15.66 18.33 -28.24
N LEU A 375 15.99 17.84 -29.44
CA LEU A 375 16.52 16.50 -29.65
C LEU A 375 17.90 16.26 -29.03
N PRO A 376 18.83 17.24 -29.05
CA PRO A 376 20.13 17.08 -28.39
C PRO A 376 19.99 16.81 -26.88
N LYS A 377 19.14 17.57 -26.20
CA LYS A 377 18.94 17.42 -24.75
C LYS A 377 18.19 16.13 -24.42
N ALA A 378 17.20 15.77 -25.22
CA ALA A 378 16.49 14.50 -25.07
C ALA A 378 17.45 13.30 -25.22
N SER A 379 18.34 13.34 -26.22
CA SER A 379 19.35 12.30 -26.45
C SER A 379 20.34 12.16 -25.29
N GLU A 380 20.82 13.29 -24.74
CA GLU A 380 21.67 13.30 -23.54
C GLU A 380 20.99 12.59 -22.36
N LEU A 381 19.72 12.93 -22.10
CA LEU A 381 18.95 12.34 -20.99
C LEU A 381 18.59 10.88 -21.21
N ILE A 382 18.34 10.44 -22.46
CA ILE A 382 18.13 9.03 -22.78
C ILE A 382 19.39 8.21 -22.46
N ASN A 383 20.58 8.72 -22.86
CA ASN A 383 21.83 8.04 -22.54
C ASN A 383 22.05 7.96 -21.02
N GLU A 384 21.85 9.06 -20.30
CA GLU A 384 21.95 9.08 -18.84
C GLU A 384 20.98 8.10 -18.18
N MET A 385 19.74 8.01 -18.66
CA MET A 385 18.71 7.09 -18.19
C MET A 385 19.16 5.63 -18.35
N VAL A 386 19.71 5.29 -19.52
CA VAL A 386 20.22 3.94 -19.82
C VAL A 386 21.44 3.61 -18.96
N ASP A 387 22.37 4.55 -18.79
CA ASP A 387 23.56 4.37 -17.93
C ASP A 387 23.19 4.11 -16.46
N LYS A 388 22.07 4.67 -15.99
CA LYS A 388 21.51 4.40 -14.65
C LYS A 388 20.68 3.12 -14.58
N GLY A 389 20.57 2.37 -15.67
CA GLY A 389 19.86 1.08 -15.73
C GLY A 389 18.35 1.20 -15.90
N PHE A 390 17.83 2.37 -16.26
CA PHE A 390 16.42 2.59 -16.56
C PHE A 390 16.10 2.36 -18.05
N SER A 391 14.81 2.22 -18.38
CA SER A 391 14.34 2.03 -19.76
C SER A 391 13.23 3.04 -20.11
N ALA A 392 13.22 3.52 -21.36
CA ALA A 392 12.14 4.33 -21.88
C ALA A 392 10.81 3.56 -21.84
N ASP A 393 9.73 4.26 -21.53
CA ASP A 393 8.38 3.72 -21.64
C ASP A 393 7.89 3.72 -23.10
N ASP A 394 6.73 3.11 -23.35
CA ASP A 394 6.18 2.99 -24.71
C ASP A 394 5.95 4.38 -25.33
N ALA A 395 5.43 5.35 -24.54
CA ALA A 395 5.17 6.70 -25.01
C ALA A 395 6.47 7.45 -25.39
N THR A 396 7.52 7.33 -24.59
CA THR A 396 8.84 7.90 -24.91
C THR A 396 9.42 7.24 -26.16
N THR A 397 9.29 5.93 -26.28
CA THR A 397 9.80 5.16 -27.42
C THR A 397 9.05 5.54 -28.71
N GLU A 398 7.73 5.69 -28.66
CA GLU A 398 6.93 6.15 -29.82
C GLU A 398 7.33 7.55 -30.27
N LEU A 399 7.53 8.49 -29.34
CA LEU A 399 7.99 9.83 -29.67
C LEU A 399 9.37 9.83 -30.32
N VAL A 400 10.30 9.04 -29.81
CA VAL A 400 11.65 8.89 -30.38
C VAL A 400 11.57 8.33 -31.80
N VAL A 401 10.77 7.28 -32.04
CA VAL A 401 10.60 6.66 -33.37
C VAL A 401 9.97 7.67 -34.35
N HIS A 402 8.91 8.35 -33.94
CA HIS A 402 8.22 9.35 -34.78
C HIS A 402 9.17 10.50 -35.20
N LEU A 403 9.96 11.02 -34.28
CA LEU A 403 10.90 12.12 -34.56
C LEU A 403 12.11 11.63 -35.34
N SER A 404 12.56 10.37 -35.17
CA SER A 404 13.67 9.81 -35.96
C SER A 404 13.28 9.54 -37.41
N GLN A 405 12.02 9.23 -37.70
CA GLN A 405 11.51 9.08 -39.08
C GLN A 405 11.42 10.41 -39.82
N ASN A 406 11.26 11.52 -39.09
CA ASN A 406 11.17 12.85 -39.68
C ASN A 406 12.51 13.59 -39.77
N ASN A 407 13.56 13.11 -39.13
CA ASN A 407 14.92 13.71 -39.14
C ASN A 407 15.97 12.62 -39.22
N ASP A 408 16.68 12.53 -40.35
CA ASP A 408 17.79 11.57 -40.63
C ASP A 408 19.01 11.70 -39.66
N LEU A 409 18.90 12.44 -38.59
CA LEU A 409 20.02 12.86 -37.72
C LEU A 409 20.07 12.25 -36.35
N ILE A 410 19.22 11.26 -36.00
CA ILE A 410 19.20 10.76 -34.64
C ILE A 410 19.17 9.23 -34.53
N LEU A 411 20.13 8.75 -33.80
CA LEU A 411 20.16 7.63 -32.88
C LEU A 411 20.93 6.37 -33.26
N SER A 412 22.02 6.18 -32.54
CA SER A 412 22.51 4.86 -32.16
C SER A 412 21.38 4.11 -31.43
N LYS A 413 20.94 2.99 -32.02
CA LYS A 413 19.80 2.15 -31.63
C LYS A 413 19.63 1.95 -30.12
N PRO A 414 18.40 2.07 -29.56
CA PRO A 414 18.09 1.52 -28.24
C PRO A 414 18.31 -0.01 -28.27
N ARG A 415 19.11 -0.53 -27.34
CA ARG A 415 19.33 -1.97 -27.19
C ARG A 415 17.99 -2.66 -26.90
N ASN A 416 17.57 -3.53 -27.82
CA ASN A 416 16.37 -4.35 -27.71
C ASN A 416 16.42 -5.26 -26.47
N ARG A 417 15.33 -5.30 -25.72
CA ARG A 417 15.05 -6.19 -24.58
C ARG A 417 15.17 -7.70 -24.88
N SER A 418 15.44 -8.11 -26.12
CA SER A 418 15.48 -9.53 -26.53
C SER A 418 16.79 -10.27 -26.24
N GLU A 419 17.87 -9.58 -25.78
CA GLU A 419 19.14 -10.25 -25.51
C GLU A 419 19.42 -10.53 -24.03
N ALA A 420 18.69 -9.91 -23.11
CA ALA A 420 18.85 -10.18 -21.68
C ALA A 420 18.19 -11.50 -21.19
N SER A 421 17.36 -12.15 -22.02
CA SER A 421 16.68 -13.42 -21.69
C SER A 421 17.46 -14.69 -22.07
N LYS A 422 18.65 -14.56 -22.71
CA LYS A 422 19.44 -15.71 -23.16
C LYS A 422 20.73 -15.96 -22.39
N ALA A 423 20.98 -15.20 -21.32
CA ALA A 423 22.19 -15.37 -20.50
C ALA A 423 21.95 -16.03 -19.14
N VAL A 424 20.76 -16.62 -18.90
CA VAL A 424 20.48 -17.47 -17.73
C VAL A 424 19.74 -18.72 -18.25
N GLN A 425 20.48 -19.63 -18.82
CA GLN A 425 20.21 -21.07 -18.87
C GLN A 425 21.51 -21.79 -18.51
#